data_afc06ac493736bb0ed68f919aca4b90a
#
_entry.id   afc06ac493736bb0ed68f919aca4b90a
#
_cell.length_a   1.000
_cell.length_b   1.000
_cell.length_c   1.000
_cell.angle_alpha   90.00
_cell.angle_beta   90.00
_cell.angle_gamma   90.00
#
_symmetry.space_group_name_H-M   'P 1'
#
loop_
_entity.id
_entity.type
_entity.pdbx_description
1 polymer ?
#
loop_
_entity_poly.entity_id
_entity_poly.type
_entity_poly.pdbx_seq_one_letter_code
_entity_poly.pdbx_strand_id
1 'polypeptide(L)'
;MTNSEAFAAQPAFIDVGQHDAARRIAVRARQGTAGGAAPGLFWLGGFKSDMTGTKALALDAWAADNGRACVRFDYSGHGESGGQFIDGTIGRWLEESVAVFDGFCHGPQVVVGSSMGGWMALLLAREIGMRRVRKGAPDGALAGLVLIAPAPDFTEELMWKGFSPEIRQEIEQTGVWLRPSEYGEPYPITRALIEEGRNHLLLGGSITVGCPVRILQGAQDPDVPWRHAFALAQRLPAEDMVLTMIQDGDHRLSRPQDIARILAAVAEIG
;
A
#
# COMPACT_ATOMS: atom_id res chain seq x y z
N MET A 1 -18.57 -11.83 22.56
CA MET A 1 -17.80 -12.49 21.50
C MET A 1 -16.36 -12.11 21.71
N THR A 2 -15.47 -13.08 21.89
CA THR A 2 -14.07 -12.83 22.20
C THR A 2 -13.36 -12.34 20.94
N ASN A 3 -12.34 -11.46 21.07
CA ASN A 3 -11.51 -10.92 19.97
C ASN A 3 -10.96 -11.98 19.00
N SER A 4 -10.93 -13.25 19.38
CA SER A 4 -10.47 -14.39 18.56
C SER A 4 -11.43 -14.77 17.42
N GLU A 5 -12.73 -14.51 17.52
CA GLU A 5 -13.70 -14.91 16.49
C GLU A 5 -13.73 -13.95 15.29
N ALA A 6 -13.32 -12.70 15.46
CA ALA A 6 -13.24 -11.72 14.36
C ALA A 6 -12.11 -12.01 13.36
N PHE A 7 -11.07 -12.75 13.77
CA PHE A 7 -9.97 -13.17 12.91
C PHE A 7 -10.31 -14.38 12.01
N ALA A 8 -11.34 -15.14 12.34
CA ALA A 8 -11.73 -16.38 11.68
C ALA A 8 -12.79 -16.20 10.57
N ALA A 9 -13.31 -14.99 10.37
CA ALA A 9 -14.28 -14.74 9.31
C ALA A 9 -13.61 -14.95 7.93
N GLN A 10 -14.26 -15.75 7.06
CA GLN A 10 -13.78 -15.93 5.69
C GLN A 10 -13.77 -14.58 4.96
N PRO A 11 -12.80 -14.36 4.04
CA PRO A 11 -12.78 -13.13 3.25
C PRO A 11 -14.01 -13.04 2.34
N ALA A 12 -14.51 -11.83 2.14
CA ALA A 12 -15.35 -11.52 1.01
C ALA A 12 -14.49 -11.51 -0.27
N PHE A 13 -15.14 -11.69 -1.42
CA PHE A 13 -14.45 -11.64 -2.70
C PHE A 13 -15.17 -10.69 -3.66
N ILE A 14 -14.38 -9.95 -4.44
CA ILE A 14 -14.87 -9.19 -5.60
C ILE A 14 -14.09 -9.58 -6.84
N ASP A 15 -14.72 -9.47 -8.00
CA ASP A 15 -14.05 -9.62 -9.29
C ASP A 15 -13.68 -8.24 -9.81
N VAL A 16 -12.40 -8.06 -10.18
CA VAL A 16 -11.84 -6.84 -10.72
C VAL A 16 -11.28 -7.10 -12.13
N GLY A 17 -11.54 -6.20 -13.07
CA GLY A 17 -11.25 -6.38 -14.48
C GLY A 17 -12.41 -7.06 -15.22
N GLN A 18 -12.21 -7.32 -16.52
CA GLN A 18 -13.22 -7.92 -17.39
C GLN A 18 -12.64 -9.10 -18.17
N HIS A 19 -13.50 -10.05 -18.54
CA HIS A 19 -13.15 -11.22 -19.35
C HIS A 19 -11.93 -11.97 -18.81
N ASP A 20 -10.95 -12.26 -19.64
CA ASP A 20 -9.73 -13.00 -19.29
C ASP A 20 -8.80 -12.22 -18.34
N ALA A 21 -9.03 -10.92 -18.16
CA ALA A 21 -8.32 -10.09 -17.20
C ALA A 21 -9.01 -10.00 -15.82
N ALA A 22 -10.15 -10.68 -15.63
CA ALA A 22 -10.86 -10.72 -14.35
C ALA A 22 -10.01 -11.41 -13.28
N ARG A 23 -9.93 -10.80 -12.10
CA ARG A 23 -9.19 -11.29 -10.94
C ARG A 23 -10.10 -11.30 -9.73
N ARG A 24 -10.12 -12.42 -9.02
CA ARG A 24 -10.87 -12.58 -7.78
C ARG A 24 -10.04 -12.04 -6.62
N ILE A 25 -10.47 -10.96 -5.98
CA ILE A 25 -9.76 -10.25 -4.94
C ILE A 25 -10.38 -10.54 -3.58
N ALA A 26 -9.57 -11.04 -2.65
CA ALA A 26 -9.95 -11.35 -1.27
C ALA A 26 -9.91 -10.09 -0.41
N VAL A 27 -11.01 -9.81 0.30
CA VAL A 27 -11.16 -8.61 1.12
C VAL A 27 -11.66 -8.99 2.52
N ARG A 28 -11.06 -8.40 3.55
CA ARG A 28 -11.54 -8.46 4.93
C ARG A 28 -11.95 -7.06 5.36
N ALA A 29 -13.25 -6.88 5.61
CA ALA A 29 -13.82 -5.62 5.99
C ALA A 29 -14.47 -5.72 7.39
N ARG A 30 -13.97 -4.90 8.31
CA ARG A 30 -14.58 -4.67 9.62
C ARG A 30 -15.44 -3.42 9.54
N GLN A 31 -16.68 -3.52 9.99
CA GLN A 31 -17.54 -2.37 10.14
C GLN A 31 -17.17 -1.58 11.41
N GLY A 32 -17.26 -0.27 11.35
CA GLY A 32 -17.18 0.59 12.54
C GLY A 32 -18.44 0.49 13.39
N THR A 33 -18.36 0.95 14.61
CA THR A 33 -19.55 1.06 15.49
C THR A 33 -20.50 2.13 14.97
N ALA A 34 -21.82 1.89 15.05
CA ALA A 34 -22.81 2.85 14.62
C ALA A 34 -22.65 4.20 15.36
N GLY A 35 -22.60 5.29 14.60
CA GLY A 35 -22.43 6.65 15.13
C GLY A 35 -20.96 7.11 15.29
N GLY A 36 -19.98 6.30 14.93
CA GLY A 36 -18.57 6.71 14.91
C GLY A 36 -18.30 7.75 13.82
N ALA A 37 -17.91 8.98 14.23
CA ALA A 37 -17.52 10.05 13.31
C ALA A 37 -16.06 9.91 12.84
N ALA A 38 -15.28 9.00 13.46
CA ALA A 38 -13.86 8.82 13.15
C ALA A 38 -13.67 8.13 11.78
N PRO A 39 -12.65 8.53 11.00
CA PRO A 39 -12.35 7.94 9.71
C PRO A 39 -12.08 6.42 9.82
N GLY A 40 -12.51 5.65 8.82
CA GLY A 40 -12.13 4.26 8.67
C GLY A 40 -10.64 4.09 8.33
N LEU A 41 -10.16 2.85 8.33
CA LEU A 41 -8.79 2.50 7.92
C LEU A 41 -8.82 1.67 6.63
N PHE A 42 -7.95 1.99 5.69
CA PHE A 42 -7.73 1.22 4.48
C PHE A 42 -6.27 0.80 4.37
N TRP A 43 -6.00 -0.51 4.44
CA TRP A 43 -4.66 -1.06 4.40
C TRP A 43 -4.23 -1.45 2.98
N LEU A 44 -3.04 -1.01 2.59
CA LEU A 44 -2.36 -1.35 1.35
C LEU A 44 -1.04 -2.06 1.64
N GLY A 45 -0.97 -3.35 1.31
CA GLY A 45 0.18 -4.21 1.56
C GLY A 45 1.40 -3.89 0.69
N GLY A 46 2.56 -4.43 1.10
CA GLY A 46 3.80 -4.36 0.32
C GLY A 46 3.89 -5.45 -0.75
N PHE A 47 4.90 -5.35 -1.59
CA PHE A 47 5.26 -6.34 -2.61
C PHE A 47 5.53 -7.70 -1.96
N LYS A 48 4.87 -8.76 -2.44
CA LYS A 48 4.93 -10.12 -1.86
C LYS A 48 4.49 -10.23 -0.39
N SER A 49 3.67 -9.33 0.10
CA SER A 49 3.05 -9.47 1.42
C SER A 49 1.55 -9.72 1.31
N ASP A 50 0.94 -10.15 2.40
CA ASP A 50 -0.49 -10.42 2.47
C ASP A 50 -1.19 -9.60 3.57
N MET A 51 -2.53 -9.61 3.56
CA MET A 51 -3.38 -8.89 4.50
C MET A 51 -3.41 -9.46 5.92
N THR A 52 -2.66 -10.56 6.17
CA THR A 52 -2.53 -11.19 7.50
C THR A 52 -1.20 -10.86 8.17
N GLY A 53 -0.36 -10.04 7.53
CA GLY A 53 0.92 -9.60 8.09
C GLY A 53 0.76 -8.78 9.37
N THR A 54 1.81 -8.74 10.18
CA THR A 54 1.83 -8.14 11.54
C THR A 54 1.22 -6.73 11.58
N LYS A 55 1.57 -5.86 10.64
CA LYS A 55 1.05 -4.47 10.58
C LYS A 55 -0.44 -4.43 10.27
N ALA A 56 -0.88 -5.23 9.29
CA ALA A 56 -2.28 -5.29 8.88
C ALA A 56 -3.18 -5.78 10.04
N LEU A 57 -2.74 -6.83 10.75
CA LEU A 57 -3.45 -7.36 11.90
C LEU A 57 -3.47 -6.38 13.09
N ALA A 58 -2.36 -5.70 13.34
CA ALA A 58 -2.28 -4.69 14.41
C ALA A 58 -3.23 -3.51 14.14
N LEU A 59 -3.32 -3.06 12.90
CA LEU A 59 -4.27 -2.01 12.49
C LEU A 59 -5.72 -2.46 12.64
N ASP A 60 -6.05 -3.68 12.23
CA ASP A 60 -7.41 -4.22 12.38
C ASP A 60 -7.81 -4.37 13.87
N ALA A 61 -6.89 -4.85 14.71
CA ALA A 61 -7.11 -4.95 16.14
C ALA A 61 -7.33 -3.58 16.79
N TRP A 62 -6.45 -2.62 16.45
CA TRP A 62 -6.60 -1.25 16.94
C TRP A 62 -7.90 -0.59 16.47
N ALA A 63 -8.30 -0.82 15.21
CA ALA A 63 -9.58 -0.34 14.69
C ALA A 63 -10.78 -0.91 15.49
N ALA A 64 -10.72 -2.21 15.83
CA ALA A 64 -11.73 -2.86 16.67
C ALA A 64 -11.86 -2.20 18.04
N ASP A 65 -10.71 -1.98 18.70
CA ASP A 65 -10.66 -1.40 20.05
C ASP A 65 -11.14 0.07 20.06
N ASN A 66 -11.02 0.78 18.92
CA ASN A 66 -11.45 2.17 18.76
C ASN A 66 -12.79 2.32 18.02
N GLY A 67 -13.51 1.23 17.76
CA GLY A 67 -14.82 1.25 17.10
C GLY A 67 -14.76 1.74 15.64
N ARG A 68 -13.60 1.67 14.98
CA ARG A 68 -13.38 2.16 13.61
C ARG A 68 -13.57 1.04 12.58
N ALA A 69 -14.03 1.40 11.39
CA ALA A 69 -14.00 0.50 10.25
C ALA A 69 -12.55 0.22 9.83
N CYS A 70 -12.30 -0.98 9.31
CA CYS A 70 -10.99 -1.33 8.76
C CYS A 70 -11.17 -2.27 7.57
N VAL A 71 -10.60 -1.89 6.44
CA VAL A 71 -10.59 -2.68 5.22
C VAL A 71 -9.16 -3.04 4.86
N ARG A 72 -8.90 -4.32 4.63
CA ARG A 72 -7.63 -4.86 4.15
C ARG A 72 -7.90 -5.94 3.12
N PHE A 73 -7.01 -6.07 2.14
CA PHE A 73 -7.19 -6.99 1.03
C PHE A 73 -5.84 -7.48 0.52
N ASP A 74 -5.86 -8.54 -0.25
CA ASP A 74 -4.71 -9.03 -1.00
C ASP A 74 -4.82 -8.62 -2.45
N TYR A 75 -3.72 -8.12 -3.02
CA TYR A 75 -3.63 -7.91 -4.46
C TYR A 75 -3.69 -9.25 -5.21
N SER A 76 -4.04 -9.22 -6.49
CA SER A 76 -3.91 -10.42 -7.33
C SER A 76 -2.50 -11.00 -7.27
N GLY A 77 -2.40 -12.33 -7.19
CA GLY A 77 -1.14 -13.04 -7.02
C GLY A 77 -0.54 -12.98 -5.61
N HIS A 78 -1.27 -12.43 -4.62
CA HIS A 78 -0.86 -12.37 -3.22
C HIS A 78 -1.92 -13.06 -2.33
N GLY A 79 -1.47 -13.60 -1.21
CA GLY A 79 -2.31 -14.13 -0.13
C GLY A 79 -3.46 -15.00 -0.59
N GLU A 80 -4.70 -14.61 -0.23
CA GLU A 80 -5.93 -15.34 -0.54
C GLU A 80 -6.60 -14.92 -1.86
N SER A 81 -6.04 -13.91 -2.56
CA SER A 81 -6.54 -13.47 -3.87
C SER A 81 -6.12 -14.41 -5.00
N GLY A 82 -6.93 -14.44 -6.05
CA GLY A 82 -6.63 -15.18 -7.27
C GLY A 82 -5.56 -14.51 -8.13
N GLY A 83 -5.30 -15.11 -9.30
CA GLY A 83 -4.27 -14.63 -10.23
C GLY A 83 -2.88 -15.19 -9.92
N GLN A 84 -1.93 -14.88 -10.79
CA GLN A 84 -0.55 -15.29 -10.65
C GLN A 84 0.30 -14.05 -10.30
N PHE A 85 1.26 -14.19 -9.38
CA PHE A 85 2.16 -13.08 -9.02
C PHE A 85 2.96 -12.55 -10.22
N ILE A 86 3.32 -13.44 -11.14
CA ILE A 86 4.07 -13.11 -12.37
C ILE A 86 3.30 -12.16 -13.30
N ASP A 87 1.98 -12.14 -13.21
CA ASP A 87 1.12 -11.27 -14.03
C ASP A 87 0.92 -9.88 -13.40
N GLY A 88 1.48 -9.66 -12.21
CA GLY A 88 1.30 -8.43 -11.44
C GLY A 88 1.99 -7.23 -12.09
N THR A 89 1.27 -6.11 -12.12
CA THR A 89 1.79 -4.79 -12.51
C THR A 89 1.25 -3.71 -11.58
N ILE A 90 1.89 -2.55 -11.58
CA ILE A 90 1.48 -1.41 -10.74
C ILE A 90 0.05 -0.97 -11.07
N GLY A 91 -0.29 -0.88 -12.35
CA GLY A 91 -1.62 -0.50 -12.80
C GLY A 91 -2.71 -1.51 -12.41
N ARG A 92 -2.41 -2.82 -12.49
CA ARG A 92 -3.35 -3.86 -12.04
C ARG A 92 -3.64 -3.75 -10.55
N TRP A 93 -2.61 -3.62 -9.72
CA TRP A 93 -2.77 -3.48 -8.27
C TRP A 93 -3.42 -2.16 -7.88
N LEU A 94 -3.21 -1.09 -8.66
CA LEU A 94 -3.94 0.17 -8.48
C LEU A 94 -5.43 0.02 -8.82
N GLU A 95 -5.78 -0.65 -9.94
CA GLU A 95 -7.17 -0.94 -10.31
C GLU A 95 -7.90 -1.70 -9.19
N GLU A 96 -7.24 -2.72 -8.63
CA GLU A 96 -7.75 -3.51 -7.50
C GLU A 96 -7.91 -2.66 -6.23
N SER A 97 -6.92 -1.82 -5.90
CA SER A 97 -6.99 -0.89 -4.76
C SER A 97 -8.19 0.04 -4.87
N VAL A 98 -8.41 0.58 -6.06
CA VAL A 98 -9.54 1.47 -6.35
C VAL A 98 -10.87 0.73 -6.24
N ALA A 99 -10.98 -0.48 -6.80
CA ALA A 99 -12.21 -1.28 -6.76
C ALA A 99 -12.59 -1.67 -5.32
N VAL A 100 -11.59 -2.09 -4.51
CA VAL A 100 -11.82 -2.41 -3.09
C VAL A 100 -12.18 -1.16 -2.29
N PHE A 101 -11.50 -0.04 -2.53
CA PHE A 101 -11.81 1.24 -1.87
C PHE A 101 -13.25 1.66 -2.16
N ASP A 102 -13.65 1.67 -3.43
CA ASP A 102 -14.99 2.06 -3.86
C ASP A 102 -16.08 1.10 -3.34
N GLY A 103 -15.79 -0.18 -3.22
CA GLY A 103 -16.76 -1.20 -2.80
C GLY A 103 -16.92 -1.38 -1.29
N PHE A 104 -15.89 -1.08 -0.50
CA PHE A 104 -15.88 -1.42 0.93
C PHE A 104 -15.62 -0.24 1.87
N CYS A 105 -15.08 0.87 1.38
CA CYS A 105 -14.81 2.03 2.21
C CYS A 105 -15.96 3.03 2.18
N HIS A 106 -16.50 3.36 3.35
CA HIS A 106 -17.59 4.32 3.50
C HIS A 106 -17.14 5.49 4.36
N GLY A 107 -17.40 6.71 3.90
CA GLY A 107 -16.94 7.93 4.55
C GLY A 107 -15.44 8.15 4.47
N PRO A 108 -14.88 9.08 5.26
CA PRO A 108 -13.45 9.40 5.23
C PRO A 108 -12.59 8.22 5.66
N GLN A 109 -11.43 8.04 5.01
CA GLN A 109 -10.49 6.96 5.30
C GLN A 109 -9.10 7.50 5.60
N VAL A 110 -8.42 6.93 6.59
CA VAL A 110 -6.97 6.98 6.70
C VAL A 110 -6.40 5.80 5.91
N VAL A 111 -5.70 6.09 4.83
CA VAL A 111 -5.07 5.07 4.00
C VAL A 111 -3.67 4.79 4.56
N VAL A 112 -3.43 3.54 4.93
CA VAL A 112 -2.16 3.09 5.51
C VAL A 112 -1.46 2.18 4.50
N GLY A 113 -0.34 2.64 3.94
CA GLY A 113 0.40 1.92 2.92
C GLY A 113 1.82 1.57 3.36
N SER A 114 2.23 0.29 3.19
CA SER A 114 3.58 -0.16 3.52
C SER A 114 4.38 -0.50 2.28
N SER A 115 5.60 0.04 2.13
CA SER A 115 6.50 -0.23 1.01
C SER A 115 5.81 0.08 -0.34
N MET A 116 5.61 -0.92 -1.22
CA MET A 116 4.79 -0.79 -2.43
C MET A 116 3.39 -0.21 -2.12
N GLY A 117 2.78 -0.62 -1.01
CA GLY A 117 1.49 -0.08 -0.56
C GLY A 117 1.52 1.43 -0.30
N GLY A 118 2.68 1.99 0.06
CA GLY A 118 2.90 3.44 0.13
C GLY A 118 2.81 4.10 -1.25
N TRP A 119 3.33 3.47 -2.29
CA TRP A 119 3.14 3.94 -3.66
C TRP A 119 1.68 3.83 -4.09
N MET A 120 1.03 2.69 -3.82
CA MET A 120 -0.41 2.50 -4.10
C MET A 120 -1.26 3.56 -3.39
N ALA A 121 -0.94 3.92 -2.14
CA ALA A 121 -1.65 4.96 -1.39
C ALA A 121 -1.57 6.34 -2.07
N LEU A 122 -0.39 6.72 -2.57
CA LEU A 122 -0.18 7.96 -3.31
C LEU A 122 -0.92 7.96 -4.66
N LEU A 123 -0.89 6.83 -5.38
CA LEU A 123 -1.60 6.67 -6.65
C LEU A 123 -3.12 6.69 -6.44
N LEU A 124 -3.61 6.02 -5.41
CA LEU A 124 -5.03 6.04 -5.03
C LEU A 124 -5.48 7.47 -4.67
N ALA A 125 -4.69 8.20 -3.89
CA ALA A 125 -4.98 9.60 -3.55
C ALA A 125 -5.06 10.47 -4.81
N ARG A 126 -4.15 10.30 -5.77
CA ARG A 126 -4.17 10.97 -7.07
C ARG A 126 -5.45 10.65 -7.85
N GLU A 127 -5.84 9.37 -7.91
CA GLU A 127 -7.04 8.93 -8.61
C GLU A 127 -8.32 9.53 -7.99
N ILE A 128 -8.44 9.51 -6.66
CA ILE A 128 -9.55 10.13 -5.94
C ILE A 128 -9.61 11.64 -6.20
N GLY A 129 -8.46 12.32 -6.15
CA GLY A 129 -8.35 13.74 -6.46
C GLY A 129 -8.80 14.08 -7.90
N MET A 130 -8.38 13.28 -8.89
CA MET A 130 -8.80 13.47 -10.28
C MET A 130 -10.31 13.23 -10.48
N ARG A 131 -10.88 12.22 -9.82
CA ARG A 131 -12.32 11.94 -9.87
C ARG A 131 -13.14 13.06 -9.24
N ARG A 132 -12.64 13.64 -8.14
CA ARG A 132 -13.26 14.79 -7.48
C ARG A 132 -13.37 15.99 -8.43
N VAL A 133 -12.28 16.34 -9.11
CA VAL A 133 -12.28 17.45 -10.10
C VAL A 133 -13.26 17.17 -11.25
N ARG A 134 -13.31 15.93 -11.75
CA ARG A 134 -14.19 15.58 -12.89
C ARG A 134 -15.67 15.50 -12.55
N LYS A 135 -16.01 15.03 -11.35
CA LYS A 135 -17.40 14.70 -10.96
C LYS A 135 -17.99 15.66 -9.94
N GLY A 136 -17.23 16.64 -9.46
CA GLY A 136 -17.66 17.51 -8.36
C GLY A 136 -17.95 16.72 -7.07
N ALA A 137 -17.23 15.60 -6.84
CA ALA A 137 -17.45 14.77 -5.66
C ALA A 137 -17.14 15.55 -4.37
N PRO A 138 -17.85 15.28 -3.25
CA PRO A 138 -17.61 15.99 -2.00
C PRO A 138 -16.19 15.75 -1.47
N ASP A 139 -15.68 16.75 -0.75
CA ASP A 139 -14.48 16.63 0.05
C ASP A 139 -14.64 15.51 1.08
N GLY A 140 -13.57 14.77 1.37
CA GLY A 140 -13.55 13.92 2.55
C GLY A 140 -13.47 12.41 2.32
N ALA A 141 -13.18 11.94 1.10
CA ALA A 141 -12.89 10.51 0.90
C ALA A 141 -11.58 10.08 1.58
N LEU A 142 -10.58 11.00 1.69
CA LEU A 142 -9.33 10.77 2.40
C LEU A 142 -9.24 11.69 3.61
N ALA A 143 -9.12 11.10 4.80
CA ALA A 143 -8.78 11.80 6.03
C ALA A 143 -7.26 12.03 6.12
N GLY A 144 -6.46 11.10 5.60
CA GLY A 144 -5.01 11.23 5.52
C GLY A 144 -4.30 9.97 5.03
N LEU A 145 -2.99 10.08 4.89
CA LEU A 145 -2.10 8.97 4.52
C LEU A 145 -1.10 8.68 5.63
N VAL A 146 -0.92 7.39 5.96
CA VAL A 146 0.19 6.90 6.79
C VAL A 146 1.05 5.98 5.93
N LEU A 147 2.27 6.39 5.63
CA LEU A 147 3.19 5.73 4.70
C LEU A 147 4.35 5.11 5.49
N ILE A 148 4.47 3.79 5.45
CA ILE A 148 5.45 3.02 6.21
C ILE A 148 6.54 2.53 5.27
N ALA A 149 7.78 2.99 5.44
CA ALA A 149 8.89 2.68 4.53
C ALA A 149 8.48 2.79 3.05
N PRO A 150 7.84 3.91 2.62
CA PRO A 150 7.19 3.99 1.31
C PRO A 150 8.20 3.86 0.17
N ALA A 151 7.82 3.09 -0.85
CA ALA A 151 8.64 2.81 -2.01
C ALA A 151 7.99 3.30 -3.33
N PRO A 152 7.64 4.61 -3.48
CA PRO A 152 7.17 5.09 -4.77
C PRO A 152 8.24 4.86 -5.85
N ASP A 153 7.79 4.56 -7.06
CA ASP A 153 8.66 4.35 -8.24
C ASP A 153 9.69 3.21 -8.06
N PHE A 154 9.48 2.27 -7.11
CA PHE A 154 10.49 1.27 -6.75
C PHE A 154 10.91 0.39 -7.93
N THR A 155 10.04 0.13 -8.88
CA THR A 155 10.34 -0.66 -10.07
C THR A 155 11.43 -0.02 -10.92
N GLU A 156 11.46 1.30 -11.01
CA GLU A 156 12.48 2.06 -11.73
C GLU A 156 13.65 2.44 -10.81
N GLU A 157 13.35 3.10 -9.66
CA GLU A 157 14.38 3.73 -8.84
C GLU A 157 15.19 2.74 -8.00
N LEU A 158 14.55 1.69 -7.46
CA LEU A 158 15.17 0.74 -6.55
C LEU A 158 15.49 -0.62 -7.20
N MET A 159 14.77 -0.99 -8.27
CA MET A 159 15.02 -2.23 -9.02
C MET A 159 15.82 -1.96 -10.29
N TRP A 160 15.18 -1.38 -11.31
CA TRP A 160 15.80 -1.27 -12.64
C TRP A 160 17.13 -0.53 -12.61
N LYS A 161 17.21 0.62 -11.95
CA LYS A 161 18.47 1.37 -11.82
C LYS A 161 19.54 0.65 -11.02
N GLY A 162 19.15 -0.19 -10.06
CA GLY A 162 20.06 -0.99 -9.25
C GLY A 162 20.50 -2.31 -9.88
N PHE A 163 19.83 -2.79 -10.94
CA PHE A 163 20.18 -4.06 -11.58
C PHE A 163 21.48 -3.95 -12.39
N SER A 164 22.29 -5.03 -12.37
CA SER A 164 23.47 -5.14 -13.23
C SER A 164 23.05 -5.20 -14.70
N PRO A 165 23.98 -4.92 -15.64
CA PRO A 165 23.72 -5.04 -17.07
C PRO A 165 23.22 -6.44 -17.46
N GLU A 166 23.74 -7.49 -16.82
CA GLU A 166 23.39 -8.89 -17.09
C GLU A 166 21.93 -9.18 -16.69
N ILE A 167 21.50 -8.71 -15.50
CA ILE A 167 20.10 -8.86 -15.04
C ILE A 167 19.14 -8.11 -15.96
N ARG A 168 19.47 -6.88 -16.36
CA ARG A 168 18.66 -6.11 -17.32
C ARG A 168 18.54 -6.84 -18.65
N GLN A 169 19.66 -7.34 -19.19
CA GLN A 169 19.68 -8.10 -20.42
C GLN A 169 18.84 -9.39 -20.32
N GLU A 170 18.92 -10.11 -19.19
CA GLU A 170 18.07 -11.28 -18.95
C GLU A 170 16.58 -10.91 -18.99
N ILE A 171 16.16 -9.85 -18.27
CA ILE A 171 14.76 -9.38 -18.28
C ILE A 171 14.33 -8.97 -19.68
N GLU A 172 15.17 -8.28 -20.44
CA GLU A 172 14.86 -7.83 -21.82
C GLU A 172 14.73 -9.00 -22.79
N GLN A 173 15.54 -10.02 -22.67
CA GLN A 173 15.57 -11.18 -23.57
C GLN A 173 14.53 -12.23 -23.24
N THR A 174 14.39 -12.57 -21.96
CA THR A 174 13.52 -13.67 -21.50
C THR A 174 12.15 -13.20 -20.98
N GLY A 175 12.03 -11.91 -20.68
CA GLY A 175 10.84 -11.32 -20.07
C GLY A 175 10.78 -11.42 -18.55
N VAL A 176 11.70 -12.15 -17.89
CA VAL A 176 11.68 -12.38 -16.46
C VAL A 176 13.07 -12.67 -15.91
N TRP A 177 13.34 -12.20 -14.69
CA TRP A 177 14.46 -12.58 -13.86
C TRP A 177 13.96 -13.12 -12.54
N LEU A 178 14.51 -14.25 -12.10
CA LEU A 178 14.17 -14.83 -10.79
C LEU A 178 15.10 -14.26 -9.73
N ARG A 179 14.59 -13.30 -8.97
CA ARG A 179 15.32 -12.67 -7.87
C ARG A 179 15.49 -13.67 -6.72
N PRO A 180 16.73 -13.97 -6.27
CA PRO A 180 16.96 -14.76 -5.08
C PRO A 180 16.28 -14.16 -3.84
N SER A 181 15.76 -15.01 -2.96
CA SER A 181 15.13 -14.62 -1.70
C SER A 181 15.89 -15.22 -0.53
N GLU A 182 16.13 -14.43 0.51
CA GLU A 182 16.73 -14.93 1.76
C GLU A 182 15.73 -15.75 2.60
N TYR A 183 14.43 -15.64 2.28
CA TYR A 183 13.33 -16.18 3.10
C TYR A 183 12.42 -17.17 2.36
N GLY A 184 12.87 -17.74 1.24
CA GLY A 184 12.07 -18.71 0.48
C GLY A 184 12.51 -18.89 -0.96
N GLU A 185 11.59 -19.39 -1.80
CA GLU A 185 11.85 -19.58 -3.22
C GLU A 185 12.09 -18.25 -3.93
N PRO A 186 12.96 -18.25 -4.97
CA PRO A 186 13.16 -17.09 -5.84
C PRO A 186 11.82 -16.60 -6.40
N TYR A 187 11.71 -15.31 -6.65
CA TYR A 187 10.47 -14.73 -7.16
C TYR A 187 10.70 -13.93 -8.45
N PRO A 188 9.71 -13.94 -9.37
CA PRO A 188 9.86 -13.30 -10.66
C PRO A 188 9.80 -11.77 -10.55
N ILE A 189 10.77 -11.11 -11.21
CA ILE A 189 10.70 -9.71 -11.60
C ILE A 189 10.51 -9.71 -13.11
N THR A 190 9.36 -9.26 -13.58
CA THR A 190 9.01 -9.32 -14.99
C THR A 190 9.33 -8.03 -15.71
N ARG A 191 9.59 -8.13 -17.02
CA ARG A 191 9.68 -6.95 -17.89
C ARG A 191 8.38 -6.14 -17.87
N ALA A 192 7.22 -6.82 -17.84
CA ALA A 192 5.92 -6.17 -17.75
C ALA A 192 5.78 -5.31 -16.48
N LEU A 193 6.21 -5.80 -15.30
CA LEU A 193 6.19 -5.04 -14.05
C LEU A 193 7.04 -3.76 -14.16
N ILE A 194 8.24 -3.86 -14.74
CA ILE A 194 9.16 -2.72 -14.88
C ILE A 194 8.61 -1.70 -15.89
N GLU A 195 8.25 -2.15 -17.10
CA GLU A 195 7.79 -1.27 -18.19
C GLU A 195 6.46 -0.60 -17.86
N GLU A 196 5.50 -1.35 -17.32
CA GLU A 196 4.20 -0.82 -16.95
C GLU A 196 4.30 0.13 -15.74
N GLY A 197 5.16 -0.18 -14.77
CA GLY A 197 5.42 0.68 -13.62
C GLY A 197 5.87 2.10 -14.01
N ARG A 198 6.54 2.27 -15.16
CA ARG A 198 6.96 3.58 -15.69
C ARG A 198 5.79 4.52 -15.99
N ASN A 199 4.58 3.98 -16.24
CA ASN A 199 3.37 4.78 -16.45
C ASN A 199 2.86 5.44 -15.15
N HIS A 200 3.39 5.03 -14.01
CA HIS A 200 2.89 5.42 -12.69
C HIS A 200 3.90 6.20 -11.85
N LEU A 201 5.03 6.61 -12.43
CA LEU A 201 6.08 7.34 -11.72
C LEU A 201 5.57 8.66 -11.12
N LEU A 202 6.00 8.94 -9.91
CA LEU A 202 5.59 10.10 -9.11
C LEU A 202 6.73 11.04 -8.75
N LEU A 203 7.95 10.52 -8.52
CA LEU A 203 9.08 11.29 -7.99
C LEU A 203 9.65 12.32 -8.97
N GLY A 204 9.23 12.27 -10.25
CA GLY A 204 9.61 13.25 -11.27
C GLY A 204 8.95 14.63 -11.13
N GLY A 205 7.93 14.78 -10.27
CA GLY A 205 7.16 16.01 -10.12
C GLY A 205 6.61 16.23 -8.71
N SER A 206 5.77 17.24 -8.56
CA SER A 206 5.03 17.51 -7.31
C SER A 206 3.89 16.48 -7.15
N ILE A 207 3.71 15.97 -5.93
CA ILE A 207 2.71 14.95 -5.60
C ILE A 207 1.64 15.59 -4.70
N THR A 208 0.48 15.91 -5.28
CA THR A 208 -0.63 16.51 -4.53
C THR A 208 -1.59 15.41 -4.09
N VAL A 209 -1.76 15.26 -2.77
CA VAL A 209 -2.65 14.25 -2.17
C VAL A 209 -3.90 14.86 -1.53
N GLY A 210 -3.85 16.15 -1.15
CA GLY A 210 -5.00 16.90 -0.63
C GLY A 210 -5.45 16.50 0.78
N CYS A 211 -4.58 15.87 1.56
CA CYS A 211 -4.83 15.44 2.94
C CYS A 211 -3.52 15.39 3.74
N PRO A 212 -3.58 15.34 5.10
CA PRO A 212 -2.40 15.13 5.95
C PRO A 212 -1.61 13.87 5.60
N VAL A 213 -0.28 13.91 5.74
CA VAL A 213 0.60 12.76 5.46
C VAL A 213 1.55 12.51 6.63
N ARG A 214 1.64 11.27 7.08
CA ARG A 214 2.62 10.79 8.05
C ARG A 214 3.50 9.74 7.39
N ILE A 215 4.81 9.96 7.34
CA ILE A 215 5.80 9.03 6.80
C ILE A 215 6.62 8.47 7.96
N LEU A 216 6.72 7.14 8.07
CA LEU A 216 7.61 6.46 9.01
C LEU A 216 8.68 5.69 8.24
N GLN A 217 9.96 6.00 8.50
CA GLN A 217 11.09 5.42 7.78
C GLN A 217 12.14 4.86 8.73
N GLY A 218 12.57 3.63 8.50
CA GLY A 218 13.71 3.04 9.18
C GLY A 218 15.03 3.57 8.64
N ALA A 219 15.95 3.98 9.51
CA ALA A 219 17.27 4.45 9.07
C ALA A 219 18.21 3.29 8.69
N GLN A 220 17.89 2.05 9.13
CA GLN A 220 18.61 0.82 8.83
C GLN A 220 17.91 -0.03 7.75
N ASP A 221 17.00 0.58 6.98
CA ASP A 221 16.26 -0.08 5.91
C ASP A 221 17.18 -0.37 4.70
N PRO A 222 17.46 -1.66 4.39
CA PRO A 222 18.32 -2.02 3.26
C PRO A 222 17.57 -2.02 1.92
N ASP A 223 16.24 -2.15 1.94
CA ASP A 223 15.41 -2.30 0.74
C ASP A 223 14.98 -0.94 0.19
N VAL A 224 14.54 -0.05 1.09
CA VAL A 224 14.16 1.33 0.77
C VAL A 224 15.03 2.29 1.58
N PRO A 225 16.14 2.76 1.04
CA PRO A 225 17.03 3.68 1.73
C PRO A 225 16.29 4.93 2.20
N TRP A 226 16.58 5.43 3.41
CA TRP A 226 15.92 6.61 3.98
C TRP A 226 15.92 7.85 3.05
N ARG A 227 16.94 7.94 2.18
CA ARG A 227 17.01 9.01 1.17
C ARG A 227 15.85 8.98 0.18
N HIS A 228 15.29 7.78 -0.08
CA HIS A 228 14.12 7.61 -0.94
C HIS A 228 12.86 8.20 -0.29
N ALA A 229 12.65 7.94 1.01
CA ALA A 229 11.56 8.57 1.76
C ALA A 229 11.72 10.09 1.88
N PHE A 230 12.97 10.58 2.00
CA PHE A 230 13.26 12.01 2.01
C PHE A 230 12.97 12.64 0.63
N ALA A 231 13.35 11.98 -0.47
CA ALA A 231 13.01 12.44 -1.81
C ALA A 231 11.49 12.51 -2.03
N LEU A 232 10.73 11.54 -1.53
CA LEU A 232 9.27 11.59 -1.51
C LEU A 232 8.76 12.81 -0.73
N ALA A 233 9.26 13.02 0.49
CA ALA A 233 8.85 14.16 1.33
C ALA A 233 9.06 15.51 0.63
N GLN A 234 10.13 15.67 -0.13
CA GLN A 234 10.39 16.88 -0.92
C GLN A 234 9.40 17.09 -2.09
N ARG A 235 8.69 16.04 -2.52
CA ARG A 235 7.69 16.08 -3.60
C ARG A 235 6.26 16.29 -3.11
N LEU A 236 6.04 16.20 -1.80
CA LEU A 236 4.74 16.39 -1.17
C LEU A 236 4.63 17.86 -0.68
N PRO A 237 3.92 18.74 -1.39
CA PRO A 237 3.72 20.11 -0.96
C PRO A 237 2.62 20.24 0.12
N ALA A 238 2.42 19.18 0.92
CA ALA A 238 1.41 19.14 1.96
C ALA A 238 1.84 20.02 3.14
N GLU A 239 1.01 20.96 3.58
CA GLU A 239 1.27 21.79 4.76
C GLU A 239 1.33 20.96 6.05
N ASP A 240 0.57 19.85 6.12
CA ASP A 240 0.57 18.89 7.23
C ASP A 240 1.25 17.57 6.83
N MET A 241 2.56 17.62 6.61
CA MET A 241 3.39 16.44 6.34
C MET A 241 4.45 16.28 7.43
N VAL A 242 4.50 15.10 8.05
CA VAL A 242 5.52 14.74 9.04
C VAL A 242 6.28 13.50 8.58
N LEU A 243 7.62 13.58 8.55
CA LEU A 243 8.51 12.45 8.33
C LEU A 243 9.18 12.06 9.67
N THR A 244 8.88 10.86 10.15
CA THR A 244 9.47 10.26 11.34
C THR A 244 10.58 9.29 10.94
N MET A 245 11.83 9.61 11.32
CA MET A 245 12.97 8.72 11.15
C MET A 245 13.17 7.85 12.38
N ILE A 246 13.20 6.53 12.20
CA ILE A 246 13.41 5.53 13.25
C ILE A 246 14.84 5.01 13.12
N GLN A 247 15.74 5.48 13.99
CA GLN A 247 17.18 5.30 13.88
C GLN A 247 17.61 3.82 13.81
N ASP A 248 16.96 2.95 14.56
CA ASP A 248 17.21 1.50 14.62
C ASP A 248 16.16 0.67 13.86
N GLY A 249 15.32 1.34 13.03
CA GLY A 249 14.26 0.70 12.24
C GLY A 249 14.80 0.06 10.97
N ASP A 250 14.31 -1.13 10.68
CA ASP A 250 14.50 -1.86 9.42
C ASP A 250 13.38 -1.54 8.41
N HIS A 251 13.38 -2.25 7.26
CA HIS A 251 12.30 -2.12 6.25
C HIS A 251 10.93 -2.56 6.77
N ARG A 252 10.89 -3.55 7.64
CA ARG A 252 9.64 -4.15 8.08
C ARG A 252 8.89 -3.26 9.06
N LEU A 253 9.59 -2.51 9.93
CA LEU A 253 9.00 -1.69 11.00
C LEU A 253 7.88 -2.44 11.74
N SER A 254 8.18 -3.67 12.16
CA SER A 254 7.18 -4.61 12.72
C SER A 254 7.44 -4.98 14.18
N ARG A 255 8.45 -4.37 14.83
CA ARG A 255 8.68 -4.55 16.26
C ARG A 255 7.55 -3.87 17.06
N PRO A 256 7.27 -4.29 18.31
CA PRO A 256 6.19 -3.69 19.11
C PRO A 256 6.25 -2.16 19.18
N GLN A 257 7.45 -1.57 19.34
CA GLN A 257 7.63 -0.12 19.37
C GLN A 257 7.37 0.54 18.02
N ASP A 258 7.63 -0.14 16.90
CA ASP A 258 7.34 0.38 15.56
C ASP A 258 5.84 0.37 15.29
N ILE A 259 5.17 -0.73 15.66
CA ILE A 259 3.70 -0.83 15.58
C ILE A 259 3.05 0.28 16.41
N ALA A 260 3.53 0.52 17.63
CA ALA A 260 3.00 1.60 18.47
C ALA A 260 3.13 2.99 17.80
N ARG A 261 4.26 3.26 17.13
CA ARG A 261 4.46 4.52 16.36
C ARG A 261 3.51 4.62 15.16
N ILE A 262 3.30 3.50 14.44
CA ILE A 262 2.36 3.47 13.32
C ILE A 262 0.94 3.77 13.80
N LEU A 263 0.49 3.15 14.87
CA LEU A 263 -0.84 3.37 15.44
C LEU A 263 -0.99 4.81 15.98
N ALA A 264 0.06 5.37 16.58
CA ALA A 264 0.07 6.77 17.00
C ALA A 264 -0.11 7.72 15.80
N ALA A 265 0.60 7.47 14.68
CA ALA A 265 0.46 8.27 13.46
C ALA A 265 -0.95 8.16 12.84
N VAL A 266 -1.59 6.99 12.92
CA VAL A 266 -2.99 6.81 12.52
C VAL A 266 -3.94 7.60 13.42
N ALA A 267 -3.70 7.58 14.74
CA ALA A 267 -4.52 8.30 15.72
C ALA A 267 -4.39 9.84 15.59
N GLU A 268 -3.25 10.36 15.14
CA GLU A 268 -3.06 11.79 14.90
C GLU A 268 -3.93 12.35 13.76
N ILE A 269 -4.27 11.51 12.78
CA ILE A 269 -5.06 11.94 11.60
C ILE A 269 -6.56 11.84 11.85
N GLY A 270 -6.99 11.08 12.79
CA GLY A 270 -8.39 10.82 13.00
C GLY A 270 -8.76 10.36 14.35
#